data_970460a872c6b97dd323209726524273
#
_entry.id   970460a872c6b97dd323209726524273
#
_cell.length_a   1.000
_cell.length_b   1.000
_cell.length_c   1.000
_cell.angle_alpha   90.00
_cell.angle_beta   90.00
_cell.angle_gamma   90.00
#
_symmetry.space_group_name_H-M   'P 1'
#
loop_
_entity.id
_entity.type
_entity.pdbx_description
1 polymer ?
#
loop_
_entity_poly.entity_id
_entity_poly.type
_entity_poly.pdbx_seq_one_letter_code
_entity_poly.pdbx_strand_id
1 'polypeptide(L)'
;MEPVTVSILGLGAEGSIAFRALAGKPCRVRILARGERAQRLRAEGITINGTHYDLTVSEPGAEPPPRLLIVAVKSYQLSEALEDAAAECGQDTVVMSLMNGLTSEEVLAQRIGGDHFIYCMSRINAKKSGPNVEFQPVGAIYIGEKDGSVTDRIREIHALLDGDVSCCISREILLDIWRKYMFNAAFNTVESILRCRHRWFQQLPEANDALECIMEEIVRLANACGVMLSEADIRALDGYCRPYPGDGLCSMAQDLRAQRPTEIDMLIGEALELGRSHGVSLPVCQFVYHLVKTMEEANAEGLEIG
;
A
#
# COMPACT_ATOMS: atom_id res chain seq x y z
N MET A 1 -21.34 24.41 -10.04
CA MET A 1 -20.73 23.15 -10.53
C MET A 1 -21.01 22.09 -9.47
N GLU A 2 -21.38 20.92 -9.88
CA GLU A 2 -21.49 19.79 -8.93
C GLU A 2 -20.13 19.49 -8.32
N PRO A 3 -20.09 19.11 -7.04
CA PRO A 3 -18.82 18.78 -6.40
C PRO A 3 -18.20 17.52 -7.06
N VAL A 4 -16.88 17.53 -7.18
CA VAL A 4 -16.12 16.38 -7.69
C VAL A 4 -16.41 15.16 -6.81
N THR A 5 -16.76 14.03 -7.41
CA THR A 5 -16.98 12.78 -6.68
C THR A 5 -15.70 11.94 -6.63
N VAL A 6 -15.35 11.46 -5.45
CA VAL A 6 -14.25 10.53 -5.20
C VAL A 6 -14.79 9.26 -4.57
N SER A 7 -14.44 8.11 -5.12
CA SER A 7 -14.80 6.80 -4.57
C SER A 7 -13.57 6.12 -3.98
N ILE A 8 -13.73 5.50 -2.82
CA ILE A 8 -12.68 4.74 -2.14
C ILE A 8 -13.16 3.29 -2.00
N LEU A 9 -12.46 2.38 -2.66
CA LEU A 9 -12.66 0.93 -2.55
C LEU A 9 -11.63 0.37 -1.56
N GLY A 10 -12.11 0.03 -0.36
CA GLY A 10 -11.26 -0.40 0.74
C GLY A 10 -10.96 0.72 1.74
N LEU A 11 -11.52 0.61 2.94
CA LEU A 11 -11.30 1.54 4.04
C LEU A 11 -10.41 0.89 5.12
N GLY A 12 -9.22 0.43 4.68
CA GLY A 12 -8.13 -0.03 5.54
C GLY A 12 -7.34 1.16 6.10
N ALA A 13 -6.08 0.95 6.51
CA ALA A 13 -5.20 2.01 6.94
C ALA A 13 -4.97 3.04 5.82
N GLU A 14 -4.55 2.58 4.64
CA GLU A 14 -4.28 3.44 3.48
C GLU A 14 -5.54 4.17 2.97
N GLY A 15 -6.67 3.45 2.83
CA GLY A 15 -7.93 4.08 2.44
C GLY A 15 -8.44 5.12 3.45
N SER A 16 -8.11 4.96 4.72
CA SER A 16 -8.44 5.94 5.77
C SER A 16 -7.54 7.18 5.70
N ILE A 17 -6.28 7.03 5.31
CA ILE A 17 -5.38 8.16 5.00
C ILE A 17 -5.95 8.96 3.82
N ALA A 18 -6.34 8.27 2.73
CA ALA A 18 -6.95 8.90 1.57
C ALA A 18 -8.27 9.62 1.93
N PHE A 19 -9.13 8.96 2.72
CA PHE A 19 -10.34 9.59 3.23
C PHE A 19 -10.05 10.85 4.03
N ARG A 20 -9.05 10.81 4.93
CA ARG A 20 -8.67 11.99 5.72
C ARG A 20 -8.14 13.14 4.87
N ALA A 21 -7.38 12.82 3.80
CA ALA A 21 -6.90 13.81 2.86
C ALA A 21 -8.04 14.56 2.16
N LEU A 22 -9.18 13.93 1.98
CA LEU A 22 -10.37 14.45 1.29
C LEU A 22 -11.41 15.05 2.25
N ALA A 23 -11.39 14.66 3.52
CA ALA A 23 -12.37 15.12 4.51
C ALA A 23 -12.33 16.65 4.68
N GLY A 24 -13.50 17.28 4.59
CA GLY A 24 -13.64 18.74 4.69
C GLY A 24 -13.34 19.51 3.41
N LYS A 25 -12.96 18.84 2.32
CA LYS A 25 -12.75 19.48 1.01
C LYS A 25 -14.07 19.59 0.21
N PRO A 26 -14.13 20.46 -0.81
CA PRO A 26 -15.33 20.65 -1.62
C PRO A 26 -15.51 19.50 -2.64
N CYS A 27 -15.47 18.25 -2.16
CA CYS A 27 -15.72 17.05 -2.93
C CYS A 27 -16.68 16.12 -2.19
N ARG A 28 -17.33 15.25 -2.94
CA ARG A 28 -18.19 14.18 -2.38
C ARG A 28 -17.35 12.90 -2.29
N VAL A 29 -17.07 12.45 -1.09
CA VAL A 29 -16.36 11.18 -0.86
C VAL A 29 -17.37 10.10 -0.57
N ARG A 30 -17.30 8.97 -1.28
CA ARG A 30 -18.09 7.77 -1.01
C ARG A 30 -17.19 6.55 -0.83
N ILE A 31 -17.57 5.71 0.12
CA ILE A 31 -16.88 4.45 0.41
C ILE A 31 -17.64 3.33 -0.31
N LEU A 32 -16.94 2.53 -1.08
CA LEU A 32 -17.53 1.42 -1.79
C LEU A 32 -17.56 0.18 -0.91
N ALA A 33 -18.74 -0.36 -0.69
CA ALA A 33 -18.91 -1.60 0.07
C ALA A 33 -20.27 -2.23 -0.24
N ARG A 34 -20.38 -3.56 -0.05
CA ARG A 34 -21.59 -4.37 -0.22
C ARG A 34 -22.00 -5.03 1.10
N GLY A 35 -23.25 -5.47 1.16
CA GLY A 35 -23.79 -6.34 2.20
C GLY A 35 -23.56 -5.84 3.63
N GLU A 36 -23.21 -6.75 4.52
CA GLU A 36 -22.99 -6.46 5.96
C GLU A 36 -21.88 -5.40 6.19
N ARG A 37 -20.84 -5.41 5.36
CA ARG A 37 -19.77 -4.41 5.45
C ARG A 37 -20.31 -3.00 5.19
N ALA A 38 -21.17 -2.83 4.20
CA ALA A 38 -21.81 -1.54 3.92
C ALA A 38 -22.70 -1.08 5.07
N GLN A 39 -23.48 -1.99 5.65
CA GLN A 39 -24.36 -1.69 6.80
C GLN A 39 -23.53 -1.24 8.01
N ARG A 40 -22.47 -1.98 8.33
CA ARG A 40 -21.56 -1.64 9.43
C ARG A 40 -20.89 -0.28 9.24
N LEU A 41 -20.36 -0.01 8.04
CA LEU A 41 -19.71 1.27 7.76
C LEU A 41 -20.68 2.46 7.86
N ARG A 42 -21.94 2.30 7.45
CA ARG A 42 -22.97 3.34 7.62
C ARG A 42 -23.32 3.57 9.08
N ALA A 43 -23.36 2.50 9.89
CA ALA A 43 -23.78 2.56 11.29
C ALA A 43 -22.65 3.08 12.20
N GLU A 44 -21.41 2.66 11.96
CA GLU A 44 -20.26 2.92 12.85
C GLU A 44 -19.42 4.13 12.42
N GLY A 45 -19.49 4.51 11.13
CA GLY A 45 -18.58 5.50 10.59
C GLY A 45 -17.10 5.08 10.71
N ILE A 46 -16.22 6.08 10.83
CA ILE A 46 -14.79 5.89 11.11
C ILE A 46 -14.28 6.98 12.05
N THR A 47 -13.39 6.62 12.96
CA THR A 47 -12.71 7.58 13.84
C THR A 47 -11.24 7.67 13.42
N ILE A 48 -10.80 8.87 13.01
CA ILE A 48 -9.41 9.10 12.59
C ILE A 48 -8.80 10.14 13.54
N ASN A 49 -7.71 9.76 14.20
CA ASN A 49 -7.01 10.62 15.17
C ASN A 49 -7.97 11.24 16.20
N GLY A 50 -8.93 10.45 16.71
CA GLY A 50 -9.92 10.88 17.69
C GLY A 50 -11.12 11.65 17.12
N THR A 51 -11.12 12.01 15.84
CA THR A 51 -12.26 12.67 15.19
C THR A 51 -13.13 11.63 14.50
N HIS A 52 -14.43 11.63 14.82
CA HIS A 52 -15.42 10.75 14.20
C HIS A 52 -15.94 11.35 12.89
N TYR A 53 -16.13 10.49 11.89
CA TYR A 53 -16.71 10.82 10.59
C TYR A 53 -17.81 9.85 10.22
N ASP A 54 -18.99 10.39 9.90
CA ASP A 54 -20.02 9.64 9.22
C ASP A 54 -19.61 9.37 7.78
N LEU A 55 -19.96 8.20 7.25
CA LEU A 55 -19.54 7.76 5.94
C LEU A 55 -20.72 7.73 4.94
N THR A 56 -20.53 8.32 3.78
CA THR A 56 -21.38 8.03 2.62
C THR A 56 -20.93 6.71 2.02
N VAL A 57 -21.79 5.68 2.07
CA VAL A 57 -21.45 4.35 1.57
C VAL A 57 -22.37 3.99 0.41
N SER A 58 -21.76 3.64 -0.74
CA SER A 58 -22.45 3.20 -1.95
C SER A 58 -22.02 1.80 -2.35
N GLU A 59 -22.87 1.09 -3.07
CA GLU A 59 -22.45 -0.13 -3.75
C GLU A 59 -21.71 0.24 -5.05
N PRO A 60 -20.66 -0.50 -5.42
CA PRO A 60 -19.94 -0.27 -6.67
C PRO A 60 -20.88 -0.27 -7.89
N GLY A 61 -20.77 0.75 -8.73
CA GLY A 61 -21.58 0.92 -9.94
C GLY A 61 -23.02 1.37 -9.72
N ALA A 62 -23.46 1.62 -8.47
CA ALA A 62 -24.84 2.05 -8.18
C ALA A 62 -25.10 3.54 -8.47
N GLU A 63 -24.06 4.33 -8.57
CA GLU A 63 -24.13 5.78 -8.83
C GLU A 63 -23.25 6.15 -10.04
N PRO A 64 -23.39 7.36 -10.59
CA PRO A 64 -22.52 7.81 -11.69
C PRO A 64 -21.04 7.66 -11.34
N PRO A 65 -20.18 7.33 -12.34
CA PRO A 65 -18.76 7.13 -12.12
C PRO A 65 -18.08 8.34 -11.46
N PRO A 66 -17.11 8.14 -10.57
CA PRO A 66 -16.38 9.21 -9.91
C PRO A 66 -15.34 9.83 -10.84
N ARG A 67 -14.86 11.01 -10.48
CA ARG A 67 -13.67 11.58 -11.11
C ARG A 67 -12.39 10.88 -10.67
N LEU A 68 -12.34 10.44 -9.40
CA LEU A 68 -11.22 9.68 -8.84
C LEU A 68 -11.72 8.42 -8.15
N LEU A 69 -11.17 7.27 -8.53
CA LEU A 69 -11.33 6.00 -7.84
C LEU A 69 -10.01 5.64 -7.14
N ILE A 70 -10.05 5.51 -5.83
CA ILE A 70 -8.92 5.07 -5.00
C ILE A 70 -9.15 3.63 -4.59
N VAL A 71 -8.24 2.73 -5.00
CA VAL A 71 -8.24 1.33 -4.59
C VAL A 71 -7.24 1.15 -3.45
N ALA A 72 -7.72 0.71 -2.29
CA ALA A 72 -6.93 0.56 -1.06
C ALA A 72 -7.33 -0.69 -0.27
N VAL A 73 -7.51 -1.79 -0.97
CA VAL A 73 -7.82 -3.11 -0.39
C VAL A 73 -6.54 -3.84 0.02
N LYS A 74 -6.67 -4.93 0.76
CA LYS A 74 -5.56 -5.85 0.99
C LYS A 74 -5.30 -6.71 -0.25
N SER A 75 -4.05 -7.12 -0.49
CA SER A 75 -3.65 -7.87 -1.68
C SER A 75 -4.51 -9.11 -1.92
N TYR A 76 -4.83 -9.87 -0.88
CA TYR A 76 -5.69 -11.06 -0.96
C TYR A 76 -7.16 -10.76 -1.30
N GLN A 77 -7.57 -9.48 -1.31
CA GLN A 77 -8.90 -9.03 -1.70
C GLN A 77 -8.93 -8.44 -3.11
N LEU A 78 -7.78 -8.31 -3.78
CA LEU A 78 -7.68 -7.62 -5.07
C LEU A 78 -8.52 -8.30 -6.16
N SER A 79 -8.53 -9.63 -6.22
CA SER A 79 -9.31 -10.38 -7.20
C SER A 79 -10.82 -10.12 -7.07
N GLU A 80 -11.34 -10.01 -5.85
CA GLU A 80 -12.75 -9.67 -5.61
C GLU A 80 -13.02 -8.19 -5.92
N ALA A 81 -12.04 -7.33 -5.64
CA ALA A 81 -12.15 -5.88 -5.87
C ALA A 81 -12.10 -5.48 -7.36
N LEU A 82 -11.59 -6.35 -8.23
CA LEU A 82 -11.48 -6.06 -9.67
C LEU A 82 -12.83 -5.74 -10.32
N GLU A 83 -13.86 -6.54 -10.07
CA GLU A 83 -15.18 -6.32 -10.64
C GLU A 83 -15.86 -5.09 -10.04
N ASP A 84 -15.65 -4.84 -8.75
CA ASP A 84 -16.15 -3.64 -8.09
C ASP A 84 -15.48 -2.37 -8.64
N ALA A 85 -14.17 -2.40 -8.85
CA ALA A 85 -13.43 -1.29 -9.44
C ALA A 85 -13.86 -1.03 -10.89
N ALA A 86 -14.05 -2.10 -11.67
CA ALA A 86 -14.52 -1.98 -13.06
C ALA A 86 -15.94 -1.43 -13.17
N ALA A 87 -16.85 -1.87 -12.27
CA ALA A 87 -18.22 -1.37 -12.23
C ALA A 87 -18.29 0.12 -11.86
N GLU A 88 -17.33 0.61 -11.10
CA GLU A 88 -17.23 2.00 -10.63
C GLU A 88 -16.54 2.93 -11.63
N CYS A 89 -15.67 2.39 -12.51
CA CYS A 89 -14.85 3.16 -13.43
C CYS A 89 -15.66 3.59 -14.67
N GLY A 90 -15.65 4.88 -14.97
CA GLY A 90 -16.20 5.47 -16.20
C GLY A 90 -15.10 6.04 -17.09
N GLN A 91 -15.49 6.58 -18.26
CA GLN A 91 -14.56 7.06 -19.27
C GLN A 91 -13.55 8.10 -18.77
N ASP A 92 -13.99 9.02 -17.89
CA ASP A 92 -13.16 10.11 -17.38
C ASP A 92 -12.64 9.85 -15.95
N THR A 93 -12.82 8.63 -15.43
CA THR A 93 -12.37 8.27 -14.10
C THR A 93 -10.85 8.11 -14.07
N VAL A 94 -10.17 8.83 -13.20
CA VAL A 94 -8.77 8.56 -12.85
C VAL A 94 -8.74 7.50 -11.76
N VAL A 95 -7.88 6.50 -11.90
CA VAL A 95 -7.72 5.41 -10.93
C VAL A 95 -6.33 5.49 -10.30
N MET A 96 -6.26 5.35 -8.98
CA MET A 96 -5.01 5.19 -8.26
C MET A 96 -5.09 4.04 -7.27
N SER A 97 -4.02 3.26 -7.18
CA SER A 97 -3.89 2.15 -6.23
C SER A 97 -2.98 2.56 -5.08
N LEU A 98 -3.54 2.68 -3.86
CA LEU A 98 -2.76 2.88 -2.63
C LEU A 98 -2.38 1.56 -1.96
N MET A 99 -2.42 0.47 -2.69
CA MET A 99 -1.95 -0.81 -2.21
C MET A 99 -0.43 -0.82 -2.10
N ASN A 100 0.10 -1.66 -1.24
CA ASN A 100 1.51 -2.01 -1.29
C ASN A 100 1.74 -2.98 -2.46
N GLY A 101 3.00 -3.25 -2.81
CA GLY A 101 3.33 -4.14 -3.94
C GLY A 101 3.68 -3.39 -5.21
N LEU A 102 3.82 -4.12 -6.29
CA LEU A 102 4.30 -3.62 -7.59
C LEU A 102 3.30 -3.83 -8.72
N THR A 103 2.33 -4.72 -8.55
CA THR A 103 1.54 -5.28 -9.66
C THR A 103 0.08 -4.87 -9.64
N SER A 104 -0.38 -4.15 -8.61
CA SER A 104 -1.81 -3.81 -8.44
C SER A 104 -2.37 -3.00 -9.62
N GLU A 105 -1.60 -2.05 -10.15
CA GLU A 105 -1.99 -1.23 -11.29
C GLU A 105 -2.11 -2.08 -12.56
N GLU A 106 -1.14 -2.98 -12.81
CA GLU A 106 -1.18 -3.87 -13.97
C GLU A 106 -2.36 -4.84 -13.90
N VAL A 107 -2.64 -5.39 -12.72
CA VAL A 107 -3.77 -6.30 -12.50
C VAL A 107 -5.10 -5.56 -12.72
N LEU A 108 -5.27 -4.39 -12.16
CA LEU A 108 -6.46 -3.55 -12.35
C LEU A 108 -6.59 -3.09 -13.81
N ALA A 109 -5.48 -2.73 -14.46
CA ALA A 109 -5.46 -2.24 -15.84
C ALA A 109 -5.91 -3.29 -16.87
N GLN A 110 -5.68 -4.57 -16.60
CA GLN A 110 -6.20 -5.65 -17.46
C GLN A 110 -7.72 -5.64 -17.57
N ARG A 111 -8.41 -5.15 -16.56
CA ARG A 111 -9.87 -5.14 -16.48
C ARG A 111 -10.47 -3.76 -16.80
N ILE A 112 -9.80 -2.68 -16.41
CA ILE A 112 -10.30 -1.30 -16.53
C ILE A 112 -9.72 -0.58 -17.75
N GLY A 113 -8.48 -0.90 -18.14
CA GLY A 113 -7.69 -0.19 -19.15
C GLY A 113 -6.60 0.69 -18.53
N GLY A 114 -5.42 0.67 -19.14
CA GLY A 114 -4.22 1.31 -18.59
C GLY A 114 -4.26 2.84 -18.55
N ASP A 115 -5.01 3.48 -19.46
CA ASP A 115 -5.06 4.94 -19.61
C ASP A 115 -5.72 5.65 -18.42
N HIS A 116 -6.47 4.92 -17.60
CA HIS A 116 -7.11 5.45 -16.40
C HIS A 116 -6.15 5.69 -15.27
N PHE A 117 -4.99 5.02 -15.23
CA PHE A 117 -4.13 4.98 -14.06
C PHE A 117 -3.17 6.16 -13.97
N ILE A 118 -3.07 6.69 -12.75
CA ILE A 118 -1.90 7.39 -12.24
C ILE A 118 -1.24 6.50 -11.19
N TYR A 119 0.07 6.58 -11.07
CA TYR A 119 0.82 5.81 -10.08
C TYR A 119 0.89 6.56 -8.76
N CYS A 120 0.86 5.83 -7.65
CA CYS A 120 0.94 6.46 -6.35
C CYS A 120 1.56 5.55 -5.29
N MET A 121 2.03 6.15 -4.21
CA MET A 121 2.42 5.45 -2.99
C MET A 121 2.23 6.35 -1.78
N SER A 122 2.04 5.76 -0.59
CA SER A 122 1.97 6.47 0.68
C SER A 122 3.21 6.16 1.53
N ARG A 123 3.79 7.18 2.15
CA ARG A 123 4.83 7.06 3.19
C ARG A 123 4.31 7.44 4.57
N ILE A 124 3.04 7.24 4.81
CA ILE A 124 2.39 7.54 6.08
C ILE A 124 2.18 6.23 6.84
N ASN A 125 2.68 6.15 8.05
CA ASN A 125 2.45 4.98 8.90
C ASN A 125 1.13 5.15 9.65
N ALA A 126 0.18 4.26 9.40
CA ALA A 126 -1.12 4.26 10.07
C ALA A 126 -1.41 2.93 10.75
N LYS A 127 -2.04 3.01 11.92
CA LYS A 127 -2.52 1.85 12.67
C LYS A 127 -4.03 1.86 12.71
N LYS A 128 -4.65 0.76 12.28
CA LYS A 128 -6.10 0.58 12.33
C LYS A 128 -6.47 -0.49 13.36
N SER A 129 -7.46 -0.17 14.20
CA SER A 129 -8.05 -1.09 15.19
C SER A 129 -9.56 -0.92 15.20
N GLY A 130 -10.29 -1.85 14.60
CA GLY A 130 -11.73 -1.72 14.40
C GLY A 130 -12.06 -0.47 13.56
N PRO A 131 -12.96 0.40 14.03
CA PRO A 131 -13.30 1.65 13.36
C PRO A 131 -12.25 2.77 13.60
N ASN A 132 -11.30 2.57 14.51
CA ASN A 132 -10.32 3.59 14.88
C ASN A 132 -9.06 3.49 14.02
N VAL A 133 -8.59 4.64 13.54
CA VAL A 133 -7.35 4.78 12.78
C VAL A 133 -6.52 5.90 13.40
N GLU A 134 -5.28 5.60 13.65
CA GLU A 134 -4.32 6.56 14.18
C GLU A 134 -3.12 6.66 13.24
N PHE A 135 -2.76 7.85 12.85
CA PHE A 135 -1.51 8.15 12.16
C PHE A 135 -1.06 9.58 12.47
N GLN A 136 0.24 9.80 12.38
CA GLN A 136 0.78 11.15 12.38
C GLN A 136 0.91 11.61 10.93
N PRO A 137 0.61 12.88 10.61
CA PRO A 137 0.75 13.41 9.26
C PRO A 137 2.23 13.69 8.93
N VAL A 138 3.08 12.72 9.24
CA VAL A 138 4.50 12.69 8.87
C VAL A 138 4.63 11.79 7.66
N GLY A 139 5.21 12.30 6.60
CA GLY A 139 5.22 11.66 5.28
C GLY A 139 4.17 12.27 4.35
N ALA A 140 3.97 11.67 3.20
CA ALA A 140 3.06 12.15 2.18
C ALA A 140 2.49 11.00 1.33
N ILE A 141 1.41 11.30 0.61
CA ILE A 141 0.99 10.54 -0.56
C ILE A 141 1.77 11.10 -1.75
N TYR A 142 2.43 10.24 -2.51
CA TYR A 142 3.13 10.62 -3.74
C TYR A 142 2.31 10.13 -4.92
N ILE A 143 2.13 10.99 -5.92
CA ILE A 143 1.41 10.67 -7.16
C ILE A 143 2.23 11.09 -8.36
N GLY A 144 2.07 10.38 -9.48
CA GLY A 144 2.77 10.72 -10.73
C GLY A 144 2.28 9.94 -11.93
N GLU A 145 2.60 10.43 -13.11
CA GLU A 145 2.46 9.67 -14.34
C GLU A 145 3.63 8.69 -14.48
N LYS A 146 3.38 7.59 -15.18
CA LYS A 146 4.40 6.55 -15.43
C LYS A 146 5.65 7.10 -16.11
N ASP A 147 5.48 8.09 -16.99
CA ASP A 147 6.56 8.73 -17.76
C ASP A 147 7.17 9.96 -17.08
N GLY A 148 6.72 10.28 -15.86
CA GLY A 148 7.20 11.44 -15.09
C GLY A 148 6.62 12.79 -15.55
N SER A 149 5.71 12.81 -16.51
CA SER A 149 5.03 14.04 -16.96
C SER A 149 4.11 14.59 -15.86
N VAL A 150 3.92 15.90 -15.84
CA VAL A 150 2.98 16.57 -14.94
C VAL A 150 1.78 17.02 -15.75
N THR A 151 0.82 16.13 -15.90
CA THR A 151 -0.41 16.35 -16.66
C THR A 151 -1.43 17.17 -15.87
N ASP A 152 -2.49 17.61 -16.54
CA ASP A 152 -3.57 18.33 -15.87
C ASP A 152 -4.32 17.45 -14.87
N ARG A 153 -4.50 16.15 -15.17
CA ARG A 153 -5.10 15.21 -14.21
C ARG A 153 -4.24 15.04 -12.95
N ILE A 154 -2.91 15.03 -13.05
CA ILE A 154 -2.01 15.00 -11.89
C ILE A 154 -2.18 16.26 -11.04
N ARG A 155 -2.25 17.44 -11.66
CA ARG A 155 -2.47 18.71 -10.93
C ARG A 155 -3.83 18.75 -10.24
N GLU A 156 -4.87 18.25 -10.91
CA GLU A 156 -6.22 18.16 -10.37
C GLU A 156 -6.26 17.23 -9.15
N ILE A 157 -5.72 16.01 -9.27
CA ILE A 157 -5.72 15.02 -8.17
C ILE A 157 -4.84 15.51 -7.01
N HIS A 158 -3.69 16.13 -7.31
CA HIS A 158 -2.87 16.78 -6.28
C HIS A 158 -3.67 17.81 -5.49
N ALA A 159 -4.36 18.73 -6.16
CA ALA A 159 -5.18 19.76 -5.50
C ALA A 159 -6.33 19.18 -4.66
N LEU A 160 -6.86 17.99 -5.06
CA LEU A 160 -7.86 17.28 -4.27
C LEU A 160 -7.26 16.65 -3.01
N LEU A 161 -6.06 16.09 -3.07
CA LEU A 161 -5.47 15.32 -1.98
C LEU A 161 -4.63 16.18 -1.02
N ASP A 162 -3.91 17.20 -1.52
CA ASP A 162 -2.96 17.97 -0.72
C ASP A 162 -3.66 18.88 0.31
N GLY A 163 -3.24 18.80 1.56
CA GLY A 163 -3.80 19.59 2.68
C GLY A 163 -3.33 19.05 4.03
N ASP A 164 -4.25 18.66 4.90
CA ASP A 164 -3.94 18.09 6.23
C ASP A 164 -3.11 16.81 6.13
N VAL A 165 -3.26 16.08 5.05
CA VAL A 165 -2.36 15.03 4.61
C VAL A 165 -1.60 15.57 3.41
N SER A 166 -0.28 15.60 3.50
CA SER A 166 0.55 16.10 2.40
C SER A 166 0.44 15.20 1.17
N CYS A 167 0.31 15.82 0.00
CA CYS A 167 0.40 15.12 -1.29
C CYS A 167 1.54 15.74 -2.11
N CYS A 168 2.38 14.92 -2.72
CA CYS A 168 3.52 15.36 -3.52
C CYS A 168 3.44 14.81 -4.94
N ILE A 169 3.73 15.64 -5.93
CA ILE A 169 3.88 15.19 -7.32
C ILE A 169 5.30 14.65 -7.50
N SER A 170 5.43 13.37 -7.85
CA SER A 170 6.71 12.75 -8.19
C SER A 170 6.87 12.67 -9.71
N ARG A 171 8.06 13.03 -10.19
CA ARG A 171 8.48 12.84 -11.59
C ARG A 171 9.18 11.50 -11.81
N GLU A 172 9.44 10.77 -10.73
CA GLU A 172 10.11 9.47 -10.71
C GLU A 172 9.28 8.46 -9.90
N ILE A 173 7.94 8.51 -10.08
CA ILE A 173 7.01 7.77 -9.22
C ILE A 173 7.29 6.26 -9.20
N LEU A 174 7.68 5.65 -10.31
CA LEU A 174 8.05 4.24 -10.35
C LEU A 174 9.28 3.96 -9.49
N LEU A 175 10.29 4.83 -9.54
CA LEU A 175 11.49 4.70 -8.71
C LEU A 175 11.14 4.84 -7.21
N ASP A 176 10.25 5.77 -6.87
CA ASP A 176 9.77 5.94 -5.50
C ASP A 176 8.97 4.74 -4.99
N ILE A 177 8.11 4.13 -5.83
CA ILE A 177 7.39 2.90 -5.53
C ILE A 177 8.38 1.76 -5.27
N TRP A 178 9.36 1.56 -6.16
CA TRP A 178 10.35 0.51 -6.02
C TRP A 178 11.26 0.68 -4.80
N ARG A 179 11.64 1.92 -4.45
CA ARG A 179 12.35 2.23 -3.20
C ARG A 179 11.56 1.83 -1.97
N LYS A 180 10.26 2.21 -1.93
CA LYS A 180 9.36 1.82 -0.84
C LYS A 180 9.19 0.30 -0.80
N TYR A 181 8.99 -0.33 -1.96
CA TYR A 181 8.82 -1.78 -2.06
C TYR A 181 10.07 -2.52 -1.55
N MET A 182 11.27 -2.14 -2.00
CA MET A 182 12.53 -2.72 -1.56
C MET A 182 12.67 -2.68 -0.03
N PHE A 183 12.37 -1.53 0.57
CA PHE A 183 12.38 -1.39 2.02
C PHE A 183 11.35 -2.30 2.69
N ASN A 184 10.10 -2.27 2.23
CA ASN A 184 9.02 -3.06 2.84
C ASN A 184 9.27 -4.57 2.70
N ALA A 185 9.73 -5.03 1.54
CA ALA A 185 10.05 -6.42 1.28
C ALA A 185 11.13 -6.94 2.25
N ALA A 186 12.19 -6.17 2.46
CA ALA A 186 13.27 -6.53 3.37
C ALA A 186 12.83 -6.37 4.85
N PHE A 187 12.44 -5.15 5.23
CA PHE A 187 12.19 -4.80 6.62
C PHE A 187 11.05 -5.62 7.24
N ASN A 188 9.88 -5.66 6.55
CA ASN A 188 8.73 -6.38 7.09
C ASN A 188 9.01 -7.88 7.22
N THR A 189 9.73 -8.47 6.25
CA THR A 189 10.04 -9.89 6.24
C THR A 189 11.02 -10.26 7.35
N VAL A 190 12.15 -9.55 7.44
CA VAL A 190 13.17 -9.86 8.47
C VAL A 190 12.64 -9.60 9.88
N GLU A 191 11.94 -8.48 10.11
CA GLU A 191 11.34 -8.19 11.41
C GLU A 191 10.34 -9.28 11.84
N SER A 192 9.53 -9.75 10.90
CA SER A 192 8.54 -10.81 11.15
C SER A 192 9.20 -12.15 11.49
N ILE A 193 10.24 -12.54 10.78
CA ILE A 193 11.00 -13.77 11.02
C ILE A 193 11.70 -13.71 12.37
N LEU A 194 12.40 -12.60 12.65
CA LEU A 194 13.12 -12.38 13.93
C LEU A 194 12.18 -12.13 15.10
N ARG A 195 10.89 -11.83 14.87
CA ARG A 195 9.91 -11.44 15.90
C ARG A 195 10.41 -10.33 16.81
N CYS A 196 11.25 -9.47 16.28
CA CYS A 196 11.90 -8.39 16.99
C CYS A 196 11.07 -7.10 17.00
N ARG A 197 11.69 -6.02 17.43
CA ARG A 197 11.17 -4.66 17.40
C ARG A 197 12.07 -3.80 16.53
N HIS A 198 11.57 -2.66 16.02
CA HIS A 198 12.34 -1.73 15.18
C HIS A 198 13.70 -1.36 15.77
N ARG A 199 13.82 -1.31 17.13
CA ARG A 199 15.09 -1.00 17.79
C ARG A 199 16.25 -1.93 17.43
N TRP A 200 15.98 -3.19 17.04
CA TRP A 200 17.05 -4.10 16.66
C TRP A 200 17.78 -3.61 15.41
N PHE A 201 17.04 -3.11 14.42
CA PHE A 201 17.62 -2.53 13.20
C PHE A 201 18.32 -1.18 13.46
N GLN A 202 18.02 -0.52 14.57
CA GLN A 202 18.69 0.71 15.00
C GLN A 202 19.99 0.45 15.79
N GLN A 203 20.18 -0.75 16.35
CA GLN A 203 21.21 -1.07 17.31
C GLN A 203 22.14 -2.22 16.89
N LEU A 204 21.66 -3.13 16.03
CA LEU A 204 22.37 -4.36 15.67
C LEU A 204 22.77 -4.33 14.20
N PRO A 205 24.07 -4.23 13.87
CA PRO A 205 24.54 -4.23 12.47
C PRO A 205 24.06 -5.47 11.69
N GLU A 206 24.21 -6.67 12.25
CA GLU A 206 23.79 -7.94 11.62
C GLU A 206 22.32 -7.96 11.19
N ALA A 207 21.44 -7.22 11.90
CA ALA A 207 20.05 -7.10 11.50
C ALA A 207 19.91 -6.27 10.20
N ASN A 208 20.75 -5.27 10.00
CA ASN A 208 20.79 -4.47 8.77
C ASN A 208 21.41 -5.27 7.62
N ASP A 209 22.48 -6.03 7.86
CA ASP A 209 23.11 -6.90 6.86
C ASP A 209 22.08 -7.92 6.31
N ALA A 210 21.20 -8.45 7.17
CA ALA A 210 20.10 -9.31 6.74
C ALA A 210 19.08 -8.60 5.84
N LEU A 211 18.81 -7.30 6.07
CA LEU A 211 17.97 -6.50 5.18
C LEU A 211 18.64 -6.31 3.82
N GLU A 212 19.93 -5.98 3.82
CA GLU A 212 20.71 -5.70 2.61
C GLU A 212 20.71 -6.90 1.65
N CYS A 213 20.82 -8.13 2.17
CA CYS A 213 20.74 -9.34 1.35
C CYS A 213 19.45 -9.41 0.50
N ILE A 214 18.30 -9.02 1.06
CA ILE A 214 17.03 -8.97 0.32
C ILE A 214 17.03 -7.77 -0.62
N MET A 215 17.46 -6.60 -0.13
CA MET A 215 17.45 -5.35 -0.91
C MET A 215 18.30 -5.46 -2.17
N GLU A 216 19.47 -6.09 -2.11
CA GLU A 216 20.32 -6.35 -3.28
C GLU A 216 19.61 -7.19 -4.34
N GLU A 217 18.82 -8.20 -3.93
CA GLU A 217 18.02 -8.99 -4.86
C GLU A 217 16.93 -8.14 -5.52
N ILE A 218 16.27 -7.28 -4.74
CA ILE A 218 15.25 -6.37 -5.27
C ILE A 218 15.86 -5.31 -6.19
N VAL A 219 17.06 -4.80 -5.90
CA VAL A 219 17.80 -3.89 -6.82
C VAL A 219 18.05 -4.57 -8.17
N ARG A 220 18.53 -5.82 -8.17
CA ARG A 220 18.74 -6.57 -9.42
C ARG A 220 17.45 -6.76 -10.20
N LEU A 221 16.37 -7.09 -9.48
CA LEU A 221 15.04 -7.25 -10.08
C LEU A 221 14.52 -5.93 -10.67
N ALA A 222 14.58 -4.83 -9.92
CA ALA A 222 14.15 -3.51 -10.39
C ALA A 222 14.84 -3.11 -11.69
N ASN A 223 16.17 -3.30 -11.75
CA ASN A 223 16.96 -3.00 -12.95
C ASN A 223 16.53 -3.88 -14.14
N ALA A 224 16.23 -5.15 -13.93
CA ALA A 224 15.70 -6.03 -14.97
C ALA A 224 14.29 -5.60 -15.45
N CYS A 225 13.49 -5.01 -14.56
CA CYS A 225 12.18 -4.41 -14.88
C CYS A 225 12.30 -2.98 -15.46
N GLY A 226 13.51 -2.46 -15.69
CA GLY A 226 13.74 -1.13 -16.28
C GLY A 226 13.68 0.04 -15.29
N VAL A 227 13.67 -0.23 -13.98
CA VAL A 227 13.70 0.81 -12.93
C VAL A 227 15.08 0.82 -12.29
N MET A 228 15.81 1.93 -12.44
CA MET A 228 17.21 2.06 -12.09
C MET A 228 17.43 2.29 -10.59
N LEU A 229 17.27 1.24 -9.78
CA LEU A 229 17.72 1.22 -8.39
C LEU A 229 19.23 0.95 -8.32
N SER A 230 19.86 1.41 -7.26
CA SER A 230 21.30 1.30 -7.03
C SER A 230 21.62 1.00 -5.57
N GLU A 231 22.87 0.65 -5.28
CA GLU A 231 23.35 0.54 -3.90
C GLU A 231 23.21 1.85 -3.10
N ALA A 232 23.22 3.01 -3.77
CA ALA A 232 22.98 4.28 -3.09
C ALA A 232 21.56 4.36 -2.52
N ASP A 233 20.59 3.72 -3.17
CA ASP A 233 19.21 3.62 -2.67
C ASP A 233 19.13 2.72 -1.43
N ILE A 234 19.91 1.62 -1.38
CA ILE A 234 20.04 0.78 -0.17
C ILE A 234 20.63 1.61 0.97
N ARG A 235 21.77 2.27 0.75
CA ARG A 235 22.43 3.11 1.77
C ARG A 235 21.57 4.27 2.26
N ALA A 236 20.72 4.83 1.39
CA ALA A 236 19.77 5.89 1.78
C ALA A 236 18.72 5.39 2.78
N LEU A 237 18.46 4.07 2.81
CA LEU A 237 17.50 3.44 3.72
C LEU A 237 18.02 3.27 5.15
N ASP A 238 19.33 3.37 5.43
CA ASP A 238 19.88 3.43 6.79
C ASP A 238 19.21 4.52 7.64
N GLY A 239 18.75 5.60 7.00
CA GLY A 239 17.95 6.65 7.63
C GLY A 239 16.48 6.31 7.83
N TYR A 240 15.92 5.33 7.12
CA TYR A 240 14.48 5.01 7.16
C TYR A 240 14.04 4.34 8.46
N CYS A 241 14.88 3.48 9.03
CA CYS A 241 14.57 2.82 10.30
C CYS A 241 14.68 3.76 11.51
N ARG A 242 15.49 4.83 11.41
CA ARG A 242 15.77 5.74 12.53
C ARG A 242 14.56 6.54 13.02
N PRO A 243 13.67 7.06 12.16
CA PRO A 243 12.50 7.81 12.63
C PRO A 243 11.38 6.94 13.20
N TYR A 244 11.44 5.61 13.04
CA TYR A 244 10.40 4.74 13.60
C TYR A 244 10.57 4.57 15.11
N PRO A 245 9.45 4.57 15.89
CA PRO A 245 9.52 4.28 17.32
C PRO A 245 10.18 2.92 17.56
N GLY A 246 11.22 2.86 18.38
CA GLY A 246 12.02 1.64 18.62
C GLY A 246 11.19 0.45 19.11
N ASP A 247 10.06 0.68 19.78
CA ASP A 247 9.11 -0.34 20.22
C ASP A 247 8.02 -0.68 19.18
N GLY A 248 8.07 -0.05 18.01
CA GLY A 248 7.16 -0.31 16.91
C GLY A 248 7.26 -1.72 16.35
N LEU A 249 6.26 -2.09 15.56
CA LEU A 249 6.19 -3.30 14.75
C LEU A 249 5.65 -2.95 13.37
N CYS A 250 6.23 -3.53 12.34
CA CYS A 250 5.70 -3.46 10.99
C CYS A 250 4.33 -4.16 10.88
N SER A 251 3.59 -3.85 9.81
CA SER A 251 2.25 -4.41 9.59
C SER A 251 2.26 -5.95 9.52
N MET A 252 3.23 -6.54 8.83
CA MET A 252 3.32 -7.99 8.66
C MET A 252 3.61 -8.69 9.99
N ALA A 253 4.49 -8.15 10.84
CA ALA A 253 4.73 -8.68 12.18
C ALA A 253 3.48 -8.57 13.09
N GLN A 254 2.68 -7.51 12.91
CA GLN A 254 1.39 -7.38 13.61
C GLN A 254 0.39 -8.43 13.13
N ASP A 255 0.33 -8.72 11.83
CA ASP A 255 -0.57 -9.74 11.26
C ASP A 255 -0.20 -11.14 11.74
N LEU A 256 1.09 -11.52 11.70
CA LEU A 256 1.57 -12.80 12.22
C LEU A 256 1.24 -13.00 13.71
N ARG A 257 1.47 -11.96 14.55
CA ARG A 257 1.12 -12.02 15.99
C ARG A 257 -0.37 -12.15 16.25
N ALA A 258 -1.18 -11.58 15.37
CA ALA A 258 -2.63 -11.66 15.45
C ALA A 258 -3.18 -12.90 14.75
N GLN A 259 -2.33 -13.82 14.30
CA GLN A 259 -2.67 -15.02 13.54
C GLN A 259 -3.54 -14.72 12.30
N ARG A 260 -3.26 -13.61 11.63
CA ARG A 260 -3.92 -13.22 10.39
C ARG A 260 -3.01 -13.55 9.19
N PRO A 261 -3.58 -13.77 8.00
CA PRO A 261 -2.80 -13.85 6.78
C PRO A 261 -1.93 -12.61 6.61
N THR A 262 -0.68 -12.80 6.20
CA THR A 262 0.26 -11.72 5.96
C THR A 262 0.19 -11.24 4.50
N GLU A 263 0.96 -10.21 4.18
CA GLU A 263 1.15 -9.74 2.80
C GLU A 263 2.45 -10.30 2.17
N ILE A 264 2.94 -11.47 2.62
CA ILE A 264 4.19 -12.06 2.10
C ILE A 264 4.10 -12.40 0.61
N ASP A 265 2.92 -12.83 0.15
CA ASP A 265 2.68 -13.14 -1.27
C ASP A 265 2.85 -11.89 -2.13
N MET A 266 2.44 -10.73 -1.65
CA MET A 266 2.64 -9.44 -2.31
C MET A 266 4.08 -8.93 -2.15
N LEU A 267 4.67 -9.01 -0.95
CA LEU A 267 5.98 -8.41 -0.67
C LEU A 267 7.13 -9.23 -1.27
N ILE A 268 7.05 -10.54 -1.24
CA ILE A 268 8.13 -11.42 -1.73
C ILE A 268 7.62 -12.30 -2.89
N GLY A 269 6.37 -12.78 -2.83
CA GLY A 269 5.80 -13.61 -3.88
C GLY A 269 5.79 -12.92 -5.25
N GLU A 270 5.36 -11.64 -5.32
CA GLU A 270 5.41 -10.84 -6.55
C GLU A 270 6.85 -10.69 -7.07
N ALA A 271 7.84 -10.43 -6.18
CA ALA A 271 9.23 -10.37 -6.58
C ALA A 271 9.71 -11.67 -7.19
N LEU A 272 9.36 -12.81 -6.61
CA LEU A 272 9.72 -14.13 -7.13
C LEU A 272 9.09 -14.39 -8.51
N GLU A 273 7.86 -13.94 -8.73
CA GLU A 273 7.18 -14.09 -10.02
C GLU A 273 7.78 -13.18 -11.10
N LEU A 274 8.02 -11.92 -10.78
CA LEU A 274 8.74 -10.99 -11.65
C LEU A 274 10.16 -11.49 -11.93
N GLY A 275 10.86 -12.03 -10.93
CA GLY A 275 12.19 -12.62 -11.09
C GLY A 275 12.18 -13.77 -12.11
N ARG A 276 11.19 -14.66 -12.03
CA ARG A 276 11.03 -15.76 -13.02
C ARG A 276 10.77 -15.23 -14.42
N SER A 277 9.90 -14.23 -14.57
CA SER A 277 9.55 -13.67 -15.87
C SER A 277 10.70 -12.88 -16.53
N HIS A 278 11.60 -12.29 -15.74
CA HIS A 278 12.75 -11.52 -16.21
C HIS A 278 14.09 -12.27 -16.14
N GLY A 279 14.07 -13.55 -15.74
CA GLY A 279 15.28 -14.37 -15.65
C GLY A 279 16.23 -13.96 -14.51
N VAL A 280 15.72 -13.32 -13.46
CA VAL A 280 16.48 -12.91 -12.28
C VAL A 280 16.32 -13.92 -11.16
N SER A 281 17.45 -14.48 -10.66
CA SER A 281 17.45 -15.39 -9.52
C SER A 281 17.41 -14.61 -8.20
N LEU A 282 16.48 -15.00 -7.31
CA LEU A 282 16.22 -14.36 -6.02
C LEU A 282 16.23 -15.41 -4.89
N PRO A 283 17.38 -16.07 -4.64
CA PRO A 283 17.43 -17.21 -3.68
C PRO A 283 17.17 -16.80 -2.24
N VAL A 284 17.60 -15.59 -1.81
CA VAL A 284 17.33 -15.08 -0.45
C VAL A 284 15.84 -14.81 -0.30
N CYS A 285 15.23 -14.11 -1.26
CA CYS A 285 13.78 -13.87 -1.27
C CYS A 285 13.00 -15.18 -1.23
N GLN A 286 13.41 -16.18 -2.02
CA GLN A 286 12.76 -17.50 -2.01
C GLN A 286 12.86 -18.17 -0.65
N PHE A 287 14.02 -18.14 -0.01
CA PHE A 287 14.23 -18.74 1.31
C PHE A 287 13.36 -18.06 2.38
N VAL A 288 13.37 -16.75 2.48
CA VAL A 288 12.57 -16.04 3.49
C VAL A 288 11.07 -16.14 3.22
N TYR A 289 10.64 -16.24 1.96
CA TYR A 289 9.25 -16.52 1.58
C TYR A 289 8.76 -17.82 2.21
N HIS A 290 9.52 -18.90 2.06
CA HIS A 290 9.16 -20.19 2.65
C HIS A 290 9.14 -20.17 4.17
N LEU A 291 10.06 -19.42 4.81
CA LEU A 291 10.02 -19.26 6.27
C LEU A 291 8.72 -18.62 6.74
N VAL A 292 8.31 -17.50 6.11
CA VAL A 292 7.06 -16.83 6.50
C VAL A 292 5.83 -17.67 6.18
N LYS A 293 5.79 -18.36 5.02
CA LYS A 293 4.70 -19.27 4.67
C LYS A 293 4.58 -20.41 5.70
N THR A 294 5.71 -20.97 6.14
CA THR A 294 5.72 -21.98 7.22
C THR A 294 5.15 -21.43 8.53
N MET A 295 5.46 -20.16 8.86
CA MET A 295 4.88 -19.51 10.05
C MET A 295 3.37 -19.30 9.91
N GLU A 296 2.87 -18.96 8.72
CA GLU A 296 1.43 -18.83 8.46
C GLU A 296 0.72 -20.20 8.60
N GLU A 297 1.32 -21.25 8.03
CA GLU A 297 0.79 -22.62 8.14
C GLU A 297 0.77 -23.09 9.61
N ALA A 298 1.85 -22.86 10.35
CA ALA A 298 1.92 -23.19 11.77
C ALA A 298 0.83 -22.48 12.59
N ASN A 299 0.59 -21.19 12.31
CA ASN A 299 -0.50 -20.43 12.94
C ASN A 299 -1.88 -21.04 12.60
N ALA A 300 -2.10 -21.43 11.36
CA ALA A 300 -3.38 -22.03 10.91
C ALA A 300 -3.64 -23.40 11.56
N GLU A 301 -2.59 -24.19 11.77
CA GLU A 301 -2.65 -25.50 12.44
C GLU A 301 -2.64 -25.39 13.98
N GLY A 302 -2.54 -24.17 14.54
CA GLY A 302 -2.47 -23.96 15.98
C GLY A 302 -1.19 -24.51 16.63
N LEU A 303 -0.12 -24.64 15.85
CA LEU A 303 1.18 -25.05 16.35
C LEU A 303 1.81 -23.87 17.10
N GLU A 304 2.25 -24.15 18.33
CA GLU A 304 2.95 -23.11 19.12
C GLU A 304 4.25 -22.73 18.43
N ILE A 305 4.32 -21.49 18.03
CA ILE A 305 5.57 -20.88 17.60
C ILE A 305 6.19 -20.26 18.85
N GLY A 306 7.22 -20.89 19.40
CA GLY A 306 7.92 -20.51 20.63
C GLY A 306 8.37 -19.05 20.70
#